data_2ea95c70e339cd4aca3e2d8a5dee1eaf
#
_entry.id   2ea95c70e339cd4aca3e2d8a5dee1eaf
#
_cell.length_a   1.000
_cell.length_b   1.000
_cell.length_c   1.000
_cell.angle_alpha   90.00
_cell.angle_beta   90.00
_cell.angle_gamma   90.00
#
_symmetry.space_group_name_H-M   'P 1'
#
loop_
_entity.id
_entity.type
_entity.pdbx_description
1 polymer ?
#
loop_
_entity_poly.entity_id
_entity_poly.type
_entity_poly.pdbx_seq_one_letter_code
_entity_poly.pdbx_strand_id
1 'polypeptide(L)'
;MSDQETLARLWEEHVRYEFETKNTDDTIATMVEDAYVNHVPVMTGGLGKPELRQFYSTHFIPKMPPDMEMTTVSRTIGADQLVEEMVLKFTHTVEIDWMLPRIASTGRRVEVALVVVVRFRDGKVAHEHIYWDQASVLAQLGLIGPPRRRRRQRPQGARSAPPGQRADPPRVGWRMS
;
A
#
# COMPACT_ATOMS: atom_id res chain seq x y z
N MET A 1 17.59 25.91 1.99
CA MET A 1 16.53 24.91 1.88
C MET A 1 15.63 25.05 3.10
N SER A 2 14.31 25.04 2.91
CA SER A 2 13.40 24.98 4.04
C SER A 2 13.48 23.59 4.72
N ASP A 3 13.03 23.50 5.97
CA ASP A 3 12.98 22.22 6.69
C ASP A 3 12.08 21.20 5.93
N GLN A 4 10.99 21.67 5.32
CA GLN A 4 10.09 20.86 4.52
C GLN A 4 10.75 20.30 3.25
N GLU A 5 11.55 21.09 2.53
CA GLU A 5 12.33 20.59 1.38
C GLU A 5 13.35 19.54 1.78
N THR A 6 13.93 19.68 2.97
CA THR A 6 14.86 18.69 3.52
C THR A 6 14.15 17.37 3.81
N LEU A 7 12.98 17.40 4.46
CA LEU A 7 12.19 16.20 4.74
C LEU A 7 11.69 15.53 3.44
N ALA A 8 11.24 16.31 2.46
CA ALA A 8 10.85 15.78 1.15
C ALA A 8 11.98 14.98 0.50
N ARG A 9 13.19 15.56 0.46
CA ARG A 9 14.36 14.92 -0.13
C ARG A 9 14.80 13.66 0.62
N LEU A 10 14.76 13.68 1.96
CA LEU A 10 15.07 12.50 2.77
C LEU A 10 14.10 11.34 2.47
N TRP A 11 12.82 11.66 2.31
CA TRP A 11 11.82 10.67 1.94
C TRP A 11 12.02 10.14 0.51
N GLU A 12 12.24 11.01 -0.45
CA GLU A 12 12.51 10.62 -1.84
C GLU A 12 13.75 9.74 -1.96
N GLU A 13 14.80 10.03 -1.20
CA GLU A 13 16.01 9.20 -1.16
C GLU A 13 15.72 7.82 -0.58
N HIS A 14 14.96 7.75 0.52
CA HIS A 14 14.54 6.49 1.13
C HIS A 14 13.75 5.61 0.16
N VAL A 15 12.69 6.17 -0.46
CA VAL A 15 11.85 5.48 -1.45
C VAL A 15 12.67 5.03 -2.67
N ARG A 16 13.61 5.84 -3.13
CA ARG A 16 14.51 5.47 -4.21
C ARG A 16 15.35 4.22 -3.89
N TYR A 17 15.84 4.11 -2.66
CA TYR A 17 16.58 2.92 -2.24
C TYR A 17 15.70 1.66 -2.17
N GLU A 18 14.43 1.80 -1.82
CA GLU A 18 13.48 0.69 -1.78
C GLU A 18 13.05 0.20 -3.16
N PHE A 19 12.64 1.13 -4.03
CA PHE A 19 11.93 0.80 -5.27
C PHE A 19 12.80 0.84 -6.52
N GLU A 20 13.82 1.71 -6.59
CA GLU A 20 14.65 1.86 -7.78
C GLU A 20 15.96 1.07 -7.65
N THR A 21 16.80 1.40 -6.66
CA THR A 21 18.10 0.72 -6.48
C THR A 21 17.96 -0.62 -5.77
N LYS A 22 16.86 -0.81 -5.04
CA LYS A 22 16.54 -2.04 -4.30
C LYS A 22 17.67 -2.47 -3.35
N ASN A 23 18.25 -1.50 -2.65
CA ASN A 23 19.39 -1.67 -1.76
C ASN A 23 18.99 -1.60 -0.30
N THR A 24 18.94 -2.74 0.37
CA THR A 24 18.58 -2.84 1.80
C THR A 24 19.50 -2.01 2.69
N ASP A 25 20.81 -2.02 2.43
CA ASP A 25 21.78 -1.32 3.29
C ASP A 25 21.61 0.19 3.22
N ASP A 26 21.41 0.72 2.03
CA ASP A 26 21.16 2.14 1.81
C ASP A 26 19.80 2.54 2.41
N THR A 27 18.74 1.73 2.25
CA THR A 27 17.42 1.94 2.88
C THR A 27 17.58 2.06 4.41
N ILE A 28 18.24 1.09 5.05
CA ILE A 28 18.47 1.07 6.50
C ILE A 28 19.35 2.24 6.96
N ALA A 29 20.30 2.72 6.14
CA ALA A 29 21.14 3.86 6.48
C ALA A 29 20.36 5.17 6.62
N THR A 30 19.22 5.31 5.94
CA THR A 30 18.32 6.48 6.05
C THR A 30 17.48 6.48 7.32
N MET A 31 17.48 5.42 8.11
CA MET A 31 16.64 5.24 9.29
C MET A 31 17.43 5.45 10.59
N VAL A 32 16.71 5.87 11.66
CA VAL A 32 17.29 5.89 13.01
C VAL A 32 17.46 4.46 13.54
N GLU A 33 18.21 4.29 14.64
CA GLU A 33 18.54 2.96 15.17
C GLU A 33 17.31 2.18 15.65
N ASP A 34 16.39 2.86 16.31
CA ASP A 34 15.14 2.32 16.85
C ASP A 34 13.93 2.58 15.94
N ALA A 35 14.16 2.76 14.63
CA ALA A 35 13.09 2.96 13.65
C ALA A 35 12.15 1.75 13.60
N TYR A 36 10.91 1.99 13.15
CA TYR A 36 9.98 0.91 12.89
C TYR A 36 9.11 1.16 11.66
N VAL A 37 8.71 0.08 11.01
CA VAL A 37 7.80 0.08 9.86
C VAL A 37 6.59 -0.78 10.20
N ASN A 38 5.40 -0.30 9.87
CA ASN A 38 4.17 -1.04 10.07
C ASN A 38 3.24 -0.91 8.87
N HIS A 39 3.04 -1.99 8.15
CA HIS A 39 1.98 -2.15 7.16
C HIS A 39 0.67 -2.47 7.89
N VAL A 40 -0.05 -1.44 8.29
CA VAL A 40 -1.13 -1.49 9.27
C VAL A 40 -2.23 -2.52 8.99
N PRO A 41 -2.70 -2.71 7.73
CA PRO A 41 -3.78 -3.67 7.47
C PRO A 41 -3.44 -5.12 7.77
N VAL A 42 -2.15 -5.49 7.76
CA VAL A 42 -1.67 -6.87 7.92
C VAL A 42 -0.60 -7.02 9.00
N MET A 43 -0.22 -5.91 9.66
CA MET A 43 0.73 -5.85 10.77
C MET A 43 2.10 -6.47 10.43
N THR A 44 2.60 -6.20 9.21
CA THR A 44 3.94 -6.60 8.77
C THR A 44 4.91 -5.43 8.82
N GLY A 45 6.19 -5.73 9.00
CA GLY A 45 7.26 -4.74 9.15
C GLY A 45 8.32 -5.21 10.12
N GLY A 46 8.88 -4.31 10.94
CA GLY A 46 9.89 -4.62 11.94
C GLY A 46 10.18 -3.45 12.87
N LEU A 47 10.80 -3.73 14.00
CA LEU A 47 11.22 -2.78 15.03
C LEU A 47 12.74 -2.81 15.19
N GLY A 48 13.39 -1.64 15.03
CA GLY A 48 14.84 -1.48 15.07
C GLY A 48 15.53 -2.01 13.82
N LYS A 49 16.72 -1.49 13.56
CA LYS A 49 17.49 -1.83 12.35
C LYS A 49 17.70 -3.32 12.10
N PRO A 50 17.95 -4.18 13.10
CA PRO A 50 18.13 -5.61 12.85
C PRO A 50 16.91 -6.29 12.24
N GLU A 51 15.70 -6.05 12.81
CA GLU A 51 14.45 -6.62 12.28
C GLU A 51 14.09 -5.99 10.92
N LEU A 52 14.27 -4.67 10.79
CA LEU A 52 14.03 -3.97 9.53
C LEU A 52 14.95 -4.47 8.41
N ARG A 53 16.22 -4.72 8.70
CA ARG A 53 17.14 -5.31 7.73
C ARG A 53 16.64 -6.67 7.23
N GLN A 54 16.19 -7.53 8.15
CA GLN A 54 15.60 -8.82 7.78
C GLN A 54 14.33 -8.63 6.96
N PHE A 55 13.45 -7.72 7.37
CA PHE A 55 12.22 -7.41 6.66
C PHE A 55 12.49 -6.94 5.22
N TYR A 56 13.32 -5.92 5.04
CA TYR A 56 13.64 -5.38 3.72
C TYR A 56 14.35 -6.40 2.82
N SER A 57 15.32 -7.14 3.34
CA SER A 57 16.11 -8.09 2.55
C SER A 57 15.37 -9.38 2.19
N THR A 58 14.35 -9.77 2.95
CA THR A 58 13.69 -11.07 2.79
C THR A 58 12.23 -10.94 2.34
N HIS A 59 11.49 -9.98 2.90
CA HIS A 59 10.04 -9.92 2.79
C HIS A 59 9.53 -8.75 1.94
N PHE A 60 10.33 -7.70 1.74
CA PHE A 60 9.90 -6.49 1.03
C PHE A 60 10.54 -6.37 -0.36
N ILE A 61 11.84 -6.07 -0.44
CA ILE A 61 12.52 -5.79 -1.71
C ILE A 61 12.44 -6.96 -2.70
N PRO A 62 12.78 -8.22 -2.33
CA PRO A 62 12.72 -9.34 -3.28
C PRO A 62 11.29 -9.81 -3.58
N LYS A 63 10.30 -9.30 -2.87
CA LYS A 63 8.87 -9.66 -3.00
C LYS A 63 8.04 -8.61 -3.73
N MET A 64 8.68 -7.68 -4.40
CA MET A 64 8.01 -6.71 -5.26
C MET A 64 7.72 -7.30 -6.64
N PRO A 65 6.47 -7.23 -7.13
CA PRO A 65 6.16 -7.55 -8.53
C PRO A 65 7.02 -6.71 -9.49
N PRO A 66 7.48 -7.30 -10.61
CA PRO A 66 8.38 -6.61 -11.54
C PRO A 66 7.72 -5.45 -12.29
N ASP A 67 6.39 -5.44 -12.38
CA ASP A 67 5.56 -4.40 -13.01
C ASP A 67 4.93 -3.42 -12.01
N MET A 68 5.51 -3.34 -10.79
CA MET A 68 4.99 -2.43 -9.77
C MET A 68 5.23 -0.98 -10.17
N GLU A 69 4.14 -0.22 -10.21
CA GLU A 69 4.12 1.22 -10.46
C GLU A 69 3.56 1.95 -9.25
N MET A 70 4.20 3.02 -8.86
CA MET A 70 3.77 3.89 -7.76
C MET A 70 3.64 5.33 -8.26
N THR A 71 2.50 5.95 -8.00
CA THR A 71 2.22 7.32 -8.43
C THR A 71 1.77 8.13 -7.23
N THR A 72 2.49 9.18 -6.87
CA THR A 72 2.10 10.14 -5.84
C THR A 72 0.86 10.92 -6.28
N VAL A 73 -0.14 11.00 -5.41
CA VAL A 73 -1.37 11.78 -5.60
C VAL A 73 -1.26 13.11 -4.87
N SER A 74 -0.86 13.07 -3.60
CA SER A 74 -0.69 14.26 -2.77
C SER A 74 0.37 14.04 -1.70
N ARG A 75 0.99 15.14 -1.23
CA ARG A 75 1.97 15.11 -0.14
C ARG A 75 1.76 16.32 0.77
N THR A 76 1.72 16.07 2.06
CA THR A 76 1.67 17.11 3.10
C THR A 76 2.88 16.95 4.02
N ILE A 77 3.61 18.04 4.27
CA ILE A 77 4.82 18.04 5.09
C ILE A 77 4.64 18.98 6.26
N GLY A 78 4.70 18.43 7.46
CA GLY A 78 4.71 19.15 8.73
C GLY A 78 6.12 19.50 9.21
N ALA A 79 6.27 19.75 10.50
CA ALA A 79 7.57 20.09 11.10
C ALA A 79 8.54 18.90 11.13
N ASP A 80 8.05 17.70 11.36
CA ASP A 80 8.84 16.47 11.55
C ASP A 80 8.12 15.21 11.00
N GLN A 81 7.05 15.41 10.25
CA GLN A 81 6.23 14.36 9.70
C GLN A 81 5.80 14.68 8.27
N LEU A 82 5.74 13.66 7.44
CA LEU A 82 5.22 13.69 6.08
C LEU A 82 4.06 12.70 5.97
N VAL A 83 3.02 13.10 5.26
CA VAL A 83 1.93 12.21 4.82
C VAL A 83 1.90 12.24 3.31
N GLU A 84 1.96 11.08 2.69
CA GLU A 84 1.86 10.94 1.25
C GLU A 84 0.74 9.97 0.87
N GLU A 85 -0.11 10.41 -0.04
CA GLU A 85 -1.11 9.60 -0.70
C GLU A 85 -0.58 9.19 -2.06
N MET A 86 -0.68 7.91 -2.38
CA MET A 86 -0.20 7.34 -3.63
C MET A 86 -1.13 6.25 -4.16
N VAL A 87 -1.04 5.96 -5.44
CA VAL A 87 -1.67 4.80 -6.07
C VAL A 87 -0.60 3.80 -6.44
N LEU A 88 -0.76 2.57 -5.95
CA LEU A 88 0.07 1.43 -6.27
C LEU A 88 -0.65 0.53 -7.27
N LYS A 89 0.05 0.14 -8.35
CA LYS A 89 -0.44 -0.76 -9.39
C LYS A 89 0.55 -1.89 -9.61
N PHE A 90 0.05 -3.10 -9.70
CA PHE A 90 0.90 -4.27 -9.96
C PHE A 90 0.07 -5.48 -10.44
N THR A 91 0.74 -6.46 -11.02
CA THR A 91 0.19 -7.80 -11.24
C THR A 91 0.73 -8.73 -10.15
N HIS A 92 -0.14 -9.42 -9.42
CA HIS A 92 0.22 -10.34 -8.34
C HIS A 92 0.87 -11.62 -8.89
N THR A 93 2.09 -11.50 -9.40
CA THR A 93 2.89 -12.58 -10.02
C THR A 93 3.86 -13.27 -9.07
N VAL A 94 4.11 -12.67 -7.91
CA VAL A 94 4.96 -13.20 -6.84
C VAL A 94 4.21 -13.17 -5.52
N GLU A 95 4.66 -13.92 -4.52
CA GLU A 95 4.16 -13.78 -3.15
C GLU A 95 4.63 -12.45 -2.57
N ILE A 96 3.69 -11.60 -2.14
CA ILE A 96 3.96 -10.27 -1.57
C ILE A 96 3.74 -10.34 -0.06
N ASP A 97 4.73 -10.81 0.66
CA ASP A 97 4.63 -11.12 2.10
C ASP A 97 4.21 -9.92 2.95
N TRP A 98 4.65 -8.74 2.56
CA TRP A 98 4.38 -7.50 3.29
C TRP A 98 2.93 -6.97 3.11
N MET A 99 2.24 -7.32 2.02
CA MET A 99 0.85 -6.90 1.72
C MET A 99 -0.14 -8.06 1.78
N LEU A 100 0.27 -9.25 1.37
CA LEU A 100 -0.55 -10.44 1.16
C LEU A 100 0.10 -11.67 1.83
N PRO A 101 0.37 -11.64 3.15
CA PRO A 101 1.09 -12.72 3.82
C PRO A 101 0.37 -14.06 3.63
N ARG A 102 1.11 -15.08 3.20
CA ARG A 102 0.63 -16.45 2.95
C ARG A 102 -0.38 -16.59 1.81
N ILE A 103 -0.47 -15.62 0.91
CA ILE A 103 -1.34 -15.69 -0.26
C ILE A 103 -0.45 -15.95 -1.49
N ALA A 104 -0.65 -17.12 -2.10
CA ALA A 104 0.04 -17.47 -3.34
C ALA A 104 -0.36 -16.53 -4.49
N SER A 105 0.59 -16.29 -5.41
CA SER A 105 0.38 -15.42 -6.56
C SER A 105 -0.85 -15.83 -7.39
N THR A 106 -1.69 -14.86 -7.74
CA THR A 106 -2.96 -15.08 -8.46
C THR A 106 -2.89 -14.71 -9.93
N GLY A 107 -1.84 -14.02 -10.38
CA GLY A 107 -1.70 -13.46 -11.72
C GLY A 107 -2.67 -12.30 -12.01
N ARG A 108 -3.41 -11.81 -11.02
CA ARG A 108 -4.40 -10.75 -11.21
C ARG A 108 -3.80 -9.36 -10.98
N ARG A 109 -4.33 -8.38 -11.71
CA ARG A 109 -3.94 -6.98 -11.55
C ARG A 109 -4.63 -6.36 -10.35
N VAL A 110 -3.89 -5.52 -9.63
CA VAL A 110 -4.35 -4.74 -8.47
C VAL A 110 -4.03 -3.28 -8.71
N GLU A 111 -4.98 -2.42 -8.35
CA GLU A 111 -4.79 -0.98 -8.23
C GLU A 111 -5.38 -0.53 -6.90
N VAL A 112 -4.56 0.05 -6.02
CA VAL A 112 -4.97 0.40 -4.67
C VAL A 112 -4.36 1.73 -4.24
N ALA A 113 -5.18 2.57 -3.56
CA ALA A 113 -4.67 3.77 -2.91
C ALA A 113 -3.99 3.39 -1.60
N LEU A 114 -2.82 3.99 -1.36
CA LEU A 114 -2.06 3.89 -0.12
C LEU A 114 -1.91 5.28 0.50
N VAL A 115 -1.83 5.30 1.82
CA VAL A 115 -1.37 6.46 2.58
C VAL A 115 -0.20 6.01 3.43
N VAL A 116 0.92 6.72 3.34
CA VAL A 116 2.05 6.53 4.24
C VAL A 116 2.19 7.74 5.16
N VAL A 117 2.39 7.48 6.44
CA VAL A 117 2.70 8.48 7.47
C VAL A 117 4.12 8.25 7.93
N VAL A 118 5.01 9.17 7.61
CA VAL A 118 6.45 9.08 7.88
C VAL A 118 6.84 10.10 8.94
N ARG A 119 7.48 9.66 10.00
CA ARG A 119 8.08 10.52 11.03
C ARG A 119 9.58 10.60 10.84
N PHE A 120 10.11 11.79 11.02
CA PHE A 120 11.55 12.03 10.99
C PHE A 120 12.08 12.42 12.37
N ARG A 121 13.28 11.99 12.67
CA ARG A 121 14.05 12.34 13.86
C ARG A 121 15.53 12.33 13.51
N ASP A 122 16.28 13.34 13.96
CA ASP A 122 17.72 13.45 13.72
C ASP A 122 18.13 13.34 12.24
N GLY A 123 17.31 13.93 11.35
CA GLY A 123 17.54 13.91 9.90
C GLY A 123 17.37 12.54 9.25
N LYS A 124 16.64 11.63 9.87
CA LYS A 124 16.38 10.26 9.39
C LYS A 124 14.93 9.84 9.60
N VAL A 125 14.52 8.81 8.89
CA VAL A 125 13.21 8.17 9.07
C VAL A 125 13.17 7.48 10.44
N ALA A 126 12.18 7.84 11.25
CA ALA A 126 11.96 7.25 12.58
C ALA A 126 10.86 6.21 12.56
N HIS A 127 9.81 6.42 11.78
CA HIS A 127 8.83 5.38 11.52
C HIS A 127 8.05 5.61 10.23
N GLU A 128 7.43 4.52 9.76
CA GLU A 128 6.49 4.50 8.66
C GLU A 128 5.26 3.71 9.07
N HIS A 129 4.09 4.32 8.88
CA HIS A 129 2.80 3.64 8.95
C HIS A 129 2.15 3.66 7.58
N ILE A 130 1.94 2.49 7.01
CA ILE A 130 1.41 2.33 5.67
C ILE A 130 -0.01 1.77 5.74
N TYR A 131 -0.96 2.44 5.12
CA TYR A 131 -2.38 2.12 5.14
C TYR A 131 -2.90 1.89 3.74
N TRP A 132 -3.75 0.90 3.57
CA TRP A 132 -4.55 0.65 2.36
C TRP A 132 -5.83 -0.11 2.71
N ASP A 133 -6.76 -0.19 1.77
CA ASP A 133 -7.95 -1.03 1.90
C ASP A 133 -7.65 -2.48 1.50
N GLN A 134 -7.37 -3.31 2.49
CA GLN A 134 -7.08 -4.74 2.29
C GLN A 134 -8.27 -5.49 1.68
N ALA A 135 -9.50 -5.11 2.01
CA ALA A 135 -10.68 -5.75 1.44
C ALA A 135 -10.78 -5.49 -0.07
N SER A 136 -10.46 -4.27 -0.51
CA SER A 136 -10.38 -3.92 -1.94
C SER A 136 -9.33 -4.75 -2.66
N VAL A 137 -8.14 -4.92 -2.10
CA VAL A 137 -7.07 -5.76 -2.66
C VAL A 137 -7.55 -7.21 -2.79
N LEU A 138 -8.09 -7.81 -1.72
CA LEU A 138 -8.56 -9.18 -1.73
C LEU A 138 -9.72 -9.40 -2.72
N ALA A 139 -10.61 -8.41 -2.89
CA ALA A 139 -11.69 -8.47 -3.87
C ALA A 139 -11.17 -8.47 -5.32
N GLN A 140 -10.18 -7.62 -5.63
CA GLN A 140 -9.55 -7.56 -6.95
C GLN A 140 -8.82 -8.87 -7.27
N LEU A 141 -8.22 -9.51 -6.27
CA LEU A 141 -7.59 -10.82 -6.40
C LEU A 141 -8.60 -11.97 -6.47
N GLY A 142 -9.91 -11.70 -6.24
CA GLY A 142 -10.98 -12.70 -6.25
C GLY A 142 -10.95 -13.65 -5.04
N LEU A 143 -10.30 -13.25 -3.97
CA LEU A 143 -10.18 -14.02 -2.72
C LEU A 143 -11.37 -13.79 -1.79
N ILE A 144 -12.06 -12.67 -1.94
CA ILE A 144 -13.35 -12.39 -1.30
C ILE A 144 -14.36 -12.03 -2.39
N GLY A 145 -15.58 -12.57 -2.25
CA GLY A 145 -16.68 -12.23 -3.13
C GLY A 145 -17.27 -10.85 -2.80
N PRO A 146 -18.03 -10.24 -3.73
CA PRO A 146 -18.81 -9.06 -3.39
C PRO A 146 -19.73 -9.40 -2.21
N PRO A 147 -20.06 -8.44 -1.32
CA PRO A 147 -20.90 -8.70 -0.16
C PRO A 147 -22.17 -9.38 -0.63
N ARG A 148 -22.44 -10.57 -0.09
CA ARG A 148 -23.66 -11.33 -0.42
C ARG A 148 -24.83 -10.43 -0.07
N ARG A 149 -25.51 -9.89 -1.10
CA ARG A 149 -26.78 -9.22 -0.87
C ARG A 149 -27.65 -10.21 -0.12
N ARG A 150 -28.06 -9.89 1.12
CA ARG A 150 -29.11 -10.62 1.81
C ARG A 150 -30.27 -10.74 0.80
N ARG A 151 -30.52 -11.97 0.34
CA ARG A 151 -31.69 -12.28 -0.49
C ARG A 151 -32.87 -11.85 0.36
N ARG A 152 -33.44 -10.67 0.07
CA ARG A 152 -34.74 -10.33 0.66
C ARG A 152 -35.61 -11.50 0.34
N GLN A 153 -36.08 -12.23 1.36
CA GLN A 153 -37.14 -13.20 1.20
C GLN A 153 -38.32 -12.46 0.52
N ARG A 154 -38.57 -12.79 -0.74
CA ARG A 154 -39.72 -12.27 -1.45
C ARG A 154 -40.94 -12.77 -0.68
N PRO A 155 -41.88 -11.88 -0.35
CA PRO A 155 -43.24 -12.35 0.04
C PRO A 155 -43.75 -13.25 -1.09
N GLN A 156 -44.20 -14.45 -0.76
CA GLN A 156 -44.86 -15.32 -1.73
C GLN A 156 -46.05 -14.56 -2.29
N GLY A 157 -46.06 -14.25 -3.60
CA GLY A 157 -47.20 -13.63 -4.27
C GLY A 157 -46.91 -12.47 -5.24
N ALA A 158 -45.66 -11.96 -5.37
CA ALA A 158 -45.41 -10.88 -6.33
C ALA A 158 -45.01 -11.42 -7.72
N ARG A 159 -45.81 -11.11 -8.74
CA ARG A 159 -45.53 -11.39 -10.15
C ARG A 159 -44.22 -10.74 -10.59
N SER A 160 -43.44 -11.47 -11.39
CA SER A 160 -42.12 -11.08 -11.88
C SER A 160 -42.22 -9.91 -12.88
N ALA A 161 -41.55 -8.78 -12.55
CA ALA A 161 -41.17 -7.80 -13.55
C ALA A 161 -39.86 -8.24 -14.22
N PRO A 162 -39.64 -7.93 -15.53
CA PRO A 162 -38.43 -8.32 -16.22
C PRO A 162 -37.17 -7.68 -15.61
N PRO A 163 -36.00 -8.34 -15.68
CA PRO A 163 -34.79 -7.83 -15.09
C PRO A 163 -34.29 -6.59 -15.87
N GLY A 164 -34.48 -5.40 -15.29
CA GLY A 164 -33.83 -4.20 -15.77
C GLY A 164 -32.32 -4.33 -15.51
N GLN A 165 -31.51 -4.11 -16.54
CA GLN A 165 -30.06 -3.97 -16.44
C GLN A 165 -29.73 -2.85 -15.43
N ARG A 166 -29.16 -3.22 -14.30
CA ARG A 166 -28.62 -2.23 -13.36
C ARG A 166 -27.22 -1.89 -13.84
N ALA A 167 -27.02 -0.63 -14.23
CA ALA A 167 -25.70 -0.08 -14.46
C ALA A 167 -24.87 -0.13 -13.16
N ASP A 168 -23.61 -0.53 -13.26
CA ASP A 168 -22.65 -0.39 -12.16
C ASP A 168 -22.50 1.09 -11.79
N PRO A 169 -22.28 1.42 -10.50
CA PRO A 169 -21.99 2.78 -10.12
C PRO A 169 -20.74 3.29 -10.86
N PRO A 170 -20.72 4.57 -11.27
CA PRO A 170 -19.57 5.11 -11.97
C PRO A 170 -18.33 4.96 -11.12
N ARG A 171 -17.26 4.40 -11.69
CA ARG A 171 -15.95 4.36 -11.07
C ARG A 171 -15.33 5.75 -11.20
N VAL A 172 -14.99 6.36 -10.09
CA VAL A 172 -14.19 7.59 -10.08
C VAL A 172 -12.78 7.20 -10.52
N GLY A 173 -12.45 7.45 -11.77
CA GLY A 173 -11.07 7.37 -12.23
C GLY A 173 -10.29 8.51 -11.58
N TRP A 174 -9.18 8.19 -10.96
CA TRP A 174 -8.26 9.19 -10.43
C TRP A 174 -7.75 10.02 -11.62
N ARG A 175 -8.26 11.26 -11.75
CA ARG A 175 -7.71 12.22 -12.69
C ARG A 175 -6.57 12.93 -11.99
N MET A 176 -5.35 12.68 -12.46
CA MET A 176 -4.20 13.49 -12.13
C MET A 176 -4.32 14.82 -12.87
N SER A 177 -4.36 15.90 -12.16
CA SER A 177 -4.23 17.27 -12.68
C SER A 177 -2.78 17.71 -12.63
#